data_bd751355c8b0600bf6cc361deafd9458
#
_entry.id   bd751355c8b0600bf6cc361deafd9458
#
_cell.length_a   1.000
_cell.length_b   1.000
_cell.length_c   1.000
_cell.angle_alpha   90.00
_cell.angle_beta   90.00
_cell.angle_gamma   90.00
#
_symmetry.space_group_name_H-M   'P 1'
#
loop_
_entity.id
_entity.type
_entity.pdbx_description
1 polymer ?
#
loop_
_entity_poly.entity_id
_entity_poly.type
_entity_poly.pdbx_seq_one_letter_code
_entity_poly.pdbx_strand_id
1 'polypeptide(L)'
;INLRKSETDNVDFESFVANEQREMNPQNGKSQDIGSCMAMADYRFENNSDIAALRERVNAVISEIERKTRPSWDEYFMELADAASKRATCDRGRSGCVIVKDRQVLVTGYVGSPTGLAHCDDVGHLLKQTINEDGSISTHCVRTVHAEQNAICQAAKRGIALEGATLYCRMTP
;
A
#
# COMPACT_ATOMS: atom_id res chain seq x y z
N ILE A 1 18.27 -30.16 -3.61
CA ILE A 1 17.48 -31.31 -4.13
C ILE A 1 16.83 -32.04 -2.96
N ASN A 2 17.54 -32.30 -1.85
CA ASN A 2 17.00 -33.05 -0.69
C ASN A 2 15.95 -32.29 0.16
N LEU A 3 15.65 -31.04 -0.13
CA LEU A 3 14.67 -30.22 0.61
C LEU A 3 13.25 -30.25 0.02
N ARG A 4 13.10 -30.63 -1.25
CA ARG A 4 11.81 -30.90 -1.88
C ARG A 4 11.55 -32.42 -1.86
N LYS A 5 10.44 -32.82 -1.28
CA LYS A 5 9.98 -34.23 -1.23
C LYS A 5 8.83 -34.44 -2.23
N SER A 6 9.02 -34.10 -3.52
CA SER A 6 8.05 -34.45 -4.54
C SER A 6 8.49 -35.76 -5.23
N GLU A 7 7.54 -36.56 -5.71
CA GLU A 7 7.83 -37.82 -6.42
C GLU A 7 8.66 -37.60 -7.69
N THR A 8 8.64 -36.37 -8.26
CA THR A 8 9.39 -35.99 -9.46
C THR A 8 10.84 -35.57 -9.16
N ASP A 9 11.23 -35.39 -7.89
CA ASP A 9 12.58 -34.98 -7.50
C ASP A 9 13.56 -36.15 -7.26
N ASN A 10 13.12 -37.38 -7.48
CA ASN A 10 13.95 -38.58 -7.29
C ASN A 10 14.80 -38.90 -8.52
N VAL A 11 15.53 -37.89 -9.02
CA VAL A 11 16.49 -38.03 -10.14
C VAL A 11 17.91 -38.03 -9.62
N ASP A 12 18.79 -38.79 -10.26
CA ASP A 12 20.22 -38.73 -9.95
C ASP A 12 20.83 -37.41 -10.41
N PHE A 13 22.02 -37.10 -9.92
CA PHE A 13 22.68 -35.81 -10.21
C PHE A 13 23.00 -35.62 -11.71
N GLU A 14 23.35 -36.68 -12.41
CA GLU A 14 23.70 -36.63 -13.85
C GLU A 14 22.42 -36.30 -14.66
N SER A 15 21.31 -36.96 -14.36
CA SER A 15 20.03 -36.68 -14.99
C SER A 15 19.53 -35.26 -14.67
N PHE A 16 19.74 -34.76 -13.44
CA PHE A 16 19.43 -33.38 -13.07
C PHE A 16 20.24 -32.39 -13.94
N VAL A 17 21.53 -32.54 -14.00
CA VAL A 17 22.41 -31.66 -14.83
C VAL A 17 22.02 -31.68 -16.30
N ALA A 18 21.73 -32.89 -16.85
CA ALA A 18 21.28 -33.02 -18.24
C ALA A 18 19.94 -32.32 -18.51
N ASN A 19 19.00 -32.38 -17.56
CA ASN A 19 17.72 -31.65 -17.65
C ASN A 19 17.93 -30.14 -17.61
N GLU A 20 18.73 -29.62 -16.67
CA GLU A 20 19.08 -28.20 -16.58
C GLU A 20 19.72 -27.69 -17.86
N GLN A 21 20.70 -28.44 -18.44
CA GLN A 21 21.34 -28.07 -19.70
C GLN A 21 20.35 -28.03 -20.86
N ARG A 22 19.39 -28.95 -20.91
CA ARG A 22 18.34 -29.00 -21.94
C ARG A 22 17.39 -27.82 -21.83
N GLU A 23 17.04 -27.40 -20.60
CA GLU A 23 16.16 -26.25 -20.34
C GLU A 23 16.87 -24.92 -20.58
N MET A 24 18.19 -24.87 -20.37
CA MET A 24 18.98 -23.68 -20.68
C MET A 24 19.15 -23.41 -22.20
N ASN A 25 19.19 -24.46 -23.03
CA ASN A 25 19.37 -24.34 -24.46
C ASN A 25 18.52 -25.39 -25.22
N PRO A 26 17.24 -25.21 -25.40
CA PRO A 26 16.34 -26.17 -26.03
C PRO A 26 16.61 -26.27 -27.52
N GLN A 27 16.99 -27.46 -28.00
CA GLN A 27 17.25 -27.71 -29.42
C GLN A 27 15.97 -27.89 -30.26
N ASN A 28 14.78 -28.10 -29.62
CA ASN A 28 13.59 -28.55 -30.32
C ASN A 28 12.34 -27.63 -30.14
N GLY A 29 12.44 -26.46 -29.51
CA GLY A 29 11.34 -25.53 -29.31
C GLY A 29 10.16 -26.06 -28.45
N LYS A 30 10.31 -27.25 -27.82
CA LYS A 30 9.27 -27.91 -27.00
C LYS A 30 9.57 -27.94 -25.50
N SER A 31 10.74 -27.47 -25.09
CA SER A 31 11.12 -27.33 -23.67
C SER A 31 11.23 -25.86 -23.27
N GLN A 32 11.27 -25.61 -21.97
CA GLN A 32 11.48 -24.26 -21.43
C GLN A 32 12.83 -23.73 -21.92
N ASP A 33 12.86 -22.48 -22.38
CA ASP A 33 14.06 -21.80 -22.82
C ASP A 33 14.50 -20.79 -21.74
N ILE A 34 15.09 -21.29 -20.67
CA ILE A 34 15.57 -20.48 -19.56
C ILE A 34 16.67 -19.54 -20.01
N GLY A 35 17.54 -19.98 -20.95
CA GLY A 35 18.61 -19.16 -21.49
C GLY A 35 18.10 -17.89 -22.16
N SER A 36 17.11 -18.01 -23.03
CA SER A 36 16.47 -16.86 -23.68
C SER A 36 15.71 -15.97 -22.68
N CYS A 37 15.00 -16.55 -21.71
CA CYS A 37 14.37 -15.79 -20.64
C CYS A 37 15.38 -14.98 -19.83
N MET A 38 16.50 -15.60 -19.47
CA MET A 38 17.60 -14.90 -18.76
C MET A 38 18.23 -13.81 -19.61
N ALA A 39 18.35 -14.00 -20.92
CA ALA A 39 18.89 -12.99 -21.82
C ALA A 39 17.99 -11.76 -21.95
N MET A 40 16.68 -11.96 -21.87
CA MET A 40 15.66 -10.91 -21.98
C MET A 40 15.35 -10.21 -20.65
N ALA A 41 15.77 -10.79 -19.52
CA ALA A 41 15.47 -10.25 -18.19
C ALA A 41 16.21 -8.93 -17.94
N ASP A 42 15.48 -7.89 -17.54
CA ASP A 42 16.04 -6.60 -17.13
C ASP A 42 16.84 -6.70 -15.84
N TYR A 43 16.45 -7.60 -14.94
CA TYR A 43 17.11 -7.83 -13.65
C TYR A 43 17.36 -9.32 -13.42
N ARG A 44 18.56 -9.64 -12.93
CA ARG A 44 18.96 -11.00 -12.58
C ARG A 44 19.45 -11.04 -11.14
N PHE A 45 19.04 -12.06 -10.41
CA PHE A 45 19.44 -12.27 -9.02
C PHE A 45 20.15 -13.60 -8.85
N GLU A 46 21.36 -13.58 -8.33
CA GLU A 46 22.06 -14.77 -7.88
C GLU A 46 21.68 -15.05 -6.42
N ASN A 47 21.12 -16.22 -6.15
CA ASN A 47 20.73 -16.64 -4.79
C ASN A 47 21.81 -17.59 -4.21
N ASN A 48 23.01 -17.05 -3.98
CA ASN A 48 24.17 -17.78 -3.46
C ASN A 48 24.37 -17.57 -1.94
N SER A 49 23.43 -16.91 -1.26
CA SER A 49 23.47 -16.60 0.16
C SER A 49 22.11 -16.87 0.84
N ASP A 50 21.84 -16.27 1.96
CA ASP A 50 20.59 -16.44 2.69
C ASP A 50 19.41 -15.67 2.03
N ILE A 51 18.21 -16.00 2.48
CA ILE A 51 16.95 -15.39 2.01
C ILE A 51 16.91 -13.88 2.33
N ALA A 52 17.53 -13.44 3.42
CA ALA A 52 17.52 -12.02 3.80
C ALA A 52 18.29 -11.19 2.78
N ALA A 53 19.48 -11.64 2.37
CA ALA A 53 20.28 -10.96 1.35
C ALA A 53 19.58 -10.95 -0.03
N LEU A 54 18.85 -12.02 -0.39
CA LEU A 54 18.04 -12.02 -1.62
C LEU A 54 16.91 -10.97 -1.53
N ARG A 55 16.20 -10.92 -0.41
CA ARG A 55 15.14 -9.92 -0.19
C ARG A 55 15.65 -8.49 -0.27
N GLU A 56 16.80 -8.20 0.31
CA GLU A 56 17.42 -6.86 0.23
C GLU A 56 17.70 -6.48 -1.23
N ARG A 57 18.27 -7.39 -2.04
CA ARG A 57 18.53 -7.13 -3.45
C ARG A 57 17.26 -6.92 -4.26
N VAL A 58 16.24 -7.73 -4.05
CA VAL A 58 14.93 -7.58 -4.69
C VAL A 58 14.30 -6.24 -4.31
N ASN A 59 14.27 -5.89 -3.02
CA ASN A 59 13.72 -4.63 -2.54
C ASN A 59 14.47 -3.41 -3.10
N ALA A 60 15.80 -3.50 -3.25
CA ALA A 60 16.59 -2.43 -3.86
C ALA A 60 16.18 -2.18 -5.32
N VAL A 61 15.95 -3.26 -6.10
CA VAL A 61 15.49 -3.14 -7.50
C VAL A 61 14.06 -2.60 -7.55
N ILE A 62 13.15 -3.08 -6.70
CA ILE A 62 11.78 -2.55 -6.61
C ILE A 62 11.82 -1.05 -6.33
N SER A 63 12.60 -0.61 -5.33
CA SER A 63 12.73 0.80 -4.98
C SER A 63 13.36 1.63 -6.11
N GLU A 64 14.23 1.05 -6.93
CA GLU A 64 14.78 1.71 -8.12
C GLU A 64 13.72 1.89 -9.20
N ILE A 65 12.89 0.86 -9.46
CA ILE A 65 11.78 0.92 -10.41
C ILE A 65 10.76 1.98 -9.97
N GLU A 66 10.35 1.96 -8.70
CA GLU A 66 9.41 2.92 -8.12
C GLU A 66 9.91 4.36 -8.24
N ARG A 67 11.21 4.62 -8.01
CA ARG A 67 11.81 5.95 -8.17
C ARG A 67 11.80 6.45 -9.62
N LYS A 68 11.88 5.53 -10.59
CA LYS A 68 11.88 5.87 -12.02
C LYS A 68 10.48 6.04 -12.59
N THR A 69 9.47 5.51 -11.90
CA THR A 69 8.08 5.55 -12.35
C THR A 69 7.37 6.75 -11.73
N ARG A 70 6.86 7.64 -12.57
CA ARG A 70 6.02 8.74 -12.11
C ARG A 70 4.69 8.17 -11.63
N PRO A 71 4.25 8.43 -10.38
CA PRO A 71 2.96 7.95 -9.90
C PRO A 71 1.81 8.51 -10.74
N SER A 72 0.76 7.74 -10.87
CA SER A 72 -0.52 8.24 -11.40
C SER A 72 -1.08 9.35 -10.50
N TRP A 73 -2.04 10.12 -11.00
CA TRP A 73 -2.67 11.16 -10.20
C TRP A 73 -3.39 10.61 -8.97
N ASP A 74 -4.01 9.43 -9.09
CA ASP A 74 -4.72 8.80 -7.98
C ASP A 74 -3.74 8.32 -6.91
N GLU A 75 -2.65 7.67 -7.29
CA GLU A 75 -1.57 7.29 -6.36
C GLU A 75 -1.00 8.51 -5.64
N TYR A 76 -0.67 9.56 -6.37
CA TYR A 76 -0.14 10.80 -5.80
C TYR A 76 -1.09 11.44 -4.78
N PHE A 77 -2.40 11.52 -5.09
CA PHE A 77 -3.36 12.09 -4.15
C PHE A 77 -3.66 11.18 -2.97
N MET A 78 -3.58 9.86 -3.14
CA MET A 78 -3.67 8.91 -2.02
C MET A 78 -2.45 9.04 -1.08
N GLU A 79 -1.24 9.23 -1.61
CA GLU A 79 -0.05 9.50 -0.79
C GLU A 79 -0.18 10.80 0.01
N LEU A 80 -0.75 11.85 -0.59
CA LEU A 80 -1.05 13.09 0.13
C LEU A 80 -2.10 12.90 1.23
N ALA A 81 -3.13 12.08 1.00
CA ALA A 81 -4.10 11.71 2.03
C ALA A 81 -3.43 10.94 3.17
N ASP A 82 -2.50 10.04 2.86
CA ASP A 82 -1.68 9.33 3.85
C ASP A 82 -0.77 10.29 4.64
N ALA A 83 -0.17 11.25 3.97
CA ALA A 83 0.62 12.29 4.65
C ALA A 83 -0.26 13.12 5.60
N ALA A 84 -1.47 13.49 5.18
CA ALA A 84 -2.43 14.20 6.03
C ALA A 84 -2.84 13.37 7.25
N SER A 85 -3.01 12.05 7.10
CA SER A 85 -3.40 11.13 8.19
C SER A 85 -2.40 11.14 9.37
N LYS A 86 -1.12 11.44 9.11
CA LYS A 86 -0.08 11.52 10.15
C LYS A 86 -0.32 12.66 11.14
N ARG A 87 -1.18 13.61 10.82
CA ARG A 87 -1.63 14.69 11.70
C ARG A 87 -2.88 14.35 12.52
N ALA A 88 -3.47 13.17 12.30
CA ALA A 88 -4.62 12.73 13.08
C ALA A 88 -4.31 12.72 14.60
N THR A 89 -5.22 13.21 15.41
CA THR A 89 -5.07 13.37 16.87
C THR A 89 -5.89 12.33 17.64
N CYS A 90 -6.22 11.21 16.99
CA CYS A 90 -6.89 10.06 17.59
C CYS A 90 -6.33 8.78 16.98
N ASP A 91 -5.75 7.91 17.79
CA ASP A 91 -5.13 6.65 17.38
C ASP A 91 -6.16 5.54 17.06
N ARG A 92 -7.41 5.69 17.44
CA ARG A 92 -8.50 4.74 17.09
C ARG A 92 -8.87 4.75 15.59
N GLY A 93 -8.49 5.77 14.84
CA GLY A 93 -8.70 5.82 13.39
C GLY A 93 -7.90 6.97 12.80
N ARG A 94 -6.61 6.72 12.58
CA ARG A 94 -5.74 7.70 11.90
C ARG A 94 -6.08 7.68 10.42
N SER A 95 -6.93 8.60 9.99
CA SER A 95 -7.29 8.80 8.60
C SER A 95 -7.05 10.24 8.19
N GLY A 96 -6.70 10.41 6.92
CA GLY A 96 -6.59 11.70 6.26
C GLY A 96 -7.33 11.67 4.94
N CYS A 97 -7.71 12.83 4.47
CA CYS A 97 -8.27 13.00 3.13
C CYS A 97 -7.72 14.23 2.42
N VAL A 98 -7.83 14.20 1.11
CA VAL A 98 -7.49 15.31 0.22
C VAL A 98 -8.65 15.53 -0.74
N ILE A 99 -9.10 16.76 -0.88
CA ILE A 99 -10.11 17.14 -1.87
C ILE A 99 -9.41 17.88 -3.02
N VAL A 100 -9.63 17.40 -4.23
CA VAL A 100 -8.89 17.77 -5.44
C VAL A 100 -9.85 18.20 -6.54
N LYS A 101 -9.52 19.24 -7.28
CA LYS A 101 -10.20 19.62 -8.52
C LYS A 101 -9.15 20.06 -9.55
N ASP A 102 -9.33 19.63 -10.80
CA ASP A 102 -8.44 19.97 -11.91
C ASP A 102 -6.95 19.67 -11.60
N ARG A 103 -6.70 18.55 -10.91
CA ARG A 103 -5.37 18.12 -10.44
C ARG A 103 -4.70 19.06 -9.44
N GLN A 104 -5.47 19.93 -8.80
CA GLN A 104 -5.00 20.81 -7.73
C GLN A 104 -5.65 20.44 -6.41
N VAL A 105 -4.85 20.39 -5.35
CA VAL A 105 -5.35 20.18 -3.99
C VAL A 105 -6.07 21.46 -3.55
N LEU A 106 -7.35 21.33 -3.24
CA LEU A 106 -8.17 22.41 -2.71
C LEU A 106 -8.04 22.50 -1.19
N VAL A 107 -8.14 21.37 -0.51
CA VAL A 107 -8.12 21.28 0.95
C VAL A 107 -7.72 19.88 1.40
N THR A 108 -7.12 19.79 2.58
CA THR A 108 -6.83 18.53 3.27
C THR A 108 -7.62 18.46 4.56
N GLY A 109 -7.89 17.23 5.02
CA GLY A 109 -8.49 16.96 6.32
C GLY A 109 -7.83 15.75 6.98
N TYR A 110 -7.99 15.63 8.29
CA TYR A 110 -7.56 14.46 9.05
C TYR A 110 -8.50 14.26 10.25
N VAL A 111 -8.53 13.04 10.78
CA VAL A 111 -9.31 12.73 11.97
C VAL A 111 -8.77 13.51 13.16
N GLY A 112 -9.60 14.32 13.78
CA GLY A 112 -9.16 15.15 14.90
C GLY A 112 -10.29 15.90 15.58
N SER A 113 -10.01 16.37 16.77
CA SER A 113 -10.96 17.22 17.50
C SER A 113 -11.15 18.57 16.79
N PRO A 114 -12.34 19.14 16.78
CA PRO A 114 -12.57 20.50 16.32
C PRO A 114 -11.60 21.50 16.96
N THR A 115 -11.25 22.56 16.21
CA THR A 115 -10.35 23.59 16.70
C THR A 115 -10.82 24.18 18.03
N GLY A 116 -9.94 24.24 19.02
CA GLY A 116 -10.22 24.75 20.37
C GLY A 116 -10.72 23.70 21.36
N LEU A 117 -10.91 22.44 20.92
CA LEU A 117 -11.22 21.32 21.82
C LEU A 117 -10.00 20.45 22.05
N ALA A 118 -9.95 19.79 23.21
CA ALA A 118 -8.85 18.90 23.57
C ALA A 118 -8.76 17.68 22.61
N HIS A 119 -7.55 17.26 22.32
CA HIS A 119 -7.28 16.10 21.45
C HIS A 119 -7.29 14.79 22.24
N CYS A 120 -7.62 13.67 21.55
CA CYS A 120 -7.57 12.35 22.17
C CYS A 120 -6.16 11.98 22.67
N ASP A 121 -5.14 12.38 21.93
CA ASP A 121 -3.73 12.12 22.29
C ASP A 121 -3.35 12.80 23.62
N ASP A 122 -4.03 13.88 24.01
CA ASP A 122 -3.75 14.65 25.24
C ASP A 122 -4.60 14.21 26.43
N VAL A 123 -5.89 13.91 26.19
CA VAL A 123 -6.90 13.73 27.27
C VAL A 123 -7.66 12.40 27.18
N GLY A 124 -7.28 11.50 26.26
CA GLY A 124 -7.95 10.24 26.02
C GLY A 124 -9.25 10.36 25.21
N HIS A 125 -9.87 9.20 24.95
CA HIS A 125 -11.06 9.11 24.11
C HIS A 125 -12.33 9.46 24.87
N LEU A 126 -13.28 10.08 24.16
CA LEU A 126 -14.67 10.18 24.60
C LEU A 126 -15.49 9.08 23.90
N LEU A 127 -15.61 7.94 24.55
CA LEU A 127 -16.25 6.76 23.97
C LEU A 127 -17.77 6.80 24.14
N LYS A 128 -18.48 6.48 23.06
CA LYS A 128 -19.93 6.26 23.04
C LYS A 128 -20.21 4.88 22.47
N GLN A 129 -21.08 4.14 23.13
CA GLN A 129 -21.60 2.88 22.64
C GLN A 129 -22.87 3.10 21.82
N THR A 130 -22.99 2.36 20.74
CA THR A 130 -24.16 2.35 19.87
C THR A 130 -24.58 0.89 19.66
N ILE A 131 -25.88 0.62 19.80
CA ILE A 131 -26.44 -0.69 19.46
C ILE A 131 -26.79 -0.67 17.98
N ASN A 132 -26.18 -1.58 17.22
CA ASN A 132 -26.43 -1.74 15.80
C ASN A 132 -27.75 -2.48 15.55
N GLU A 133 -28.25 -2.46 14.32
CA GLU A 133 -29.51 -3.13 13.93
C GLU A 133 -29.47 -4.65 14.16
N ASP A 134 -28.31 -5.28 14.08
CA ASP A 134 -28.07 -6.70 14.35
C ASP A 134 -27.96 -7.04 15.85
N GLY A 135 -28.12 -6.04 16.74
CA GLY A 135 -27.98 -6.18 18.18
C GLY A 135 -26.53 -6.16 18.69
N SER A 136 -25.54 -6.06 17.83
CA SER A 136 -24.14 -5.90 18.24
C SER A 136 -23.89 -4.51 18.83
N ILE A 137 -22.86 -4.40 19.69
CA ILE A 137 -22.48 -3.12 20.30
C ILE A 137 -21.18 -2.64 19.64
N SER A 138 -21.24 -1.47 19.00
CA SER A 138 -20.06 -0.76 18.52
C SER A 138 -19.70 0.38 19.46
N THR A 139 -18.39 0.65 19.59
CA THR A 139 -17.89 1.73 20.45
C THR A 139 -17.09 2.70 19.60
N HIS A 140 -17.53 3.95 19.56
CA HIS A 140 -16.93 5.02 18.77
C HIS A 140 -16.36 6.12 19.66
N CYS A 141 -15.28 6.74 19.21
CA CYS A 141 -14.81 7.98 19.81
C CYS A 141 -15.59 9.16 19.21
N VAL A 142 -16.38 9.85 20.03
CA VAL A 142 -17.18 11.01 19.59
C VAL A 142 -16.49 12.35 19.81
N ARG A 143 -15.25 12.35 20.29
CA ARG A 143 -14.44 13.57 20.44
C ARG A 143 -13.97 14.14 19.11
N THR A 144 -13.75 13.29 18.13
CA THR A 144 -13.15 13.66 16.85
C THR A 144 -14.17 13.63 15.71
N VAL A 145 -13.96 14.46 14.72
CA VAL A 145 -14.67 14.42 13.43
C VAL A 145 -13.87 13.61 12.42
N HIS A 146 -14.54 13.04 11.44
CA HIS A 146 -13.93 12.31 10.35
C HIS A 146 -13.07 13.24 9.46
N ALA A 147 -12.09 12.68 8.77
CA ALA A 147 -11.18 13.44 7.92
C ALA A 147 -11.92 14.23 6.82
N GLU A 148 -12.91 13.59 6.21
CA GLU A 148 -13.76 14.15 5.15
C GLU A 148 -14.60 15.32 5.67
N GLN A 149 -15.25 15.14 6.83
CA GLN A 149 -16.02 16.20 7.49
C GLN A 149 -15.12 17.39 7.85
N ASN A 150 -13.93 17.12 8.36
CA ASN A 150 -12.95 18.16 8.68
C ASN A 150 -12.55 18.93 7.42
N ALA A 151 -12.24 18.24 6.31
CA ALA A 151 -11.90 18.87 5.04
C ALA A 151 -13.04 19.76 4.51
N ILE A 152 -14.29 19.26 4.53
CA ILE A 152 -15.47 20.01 4.10
C ILE A 152 -15.65 21.27 4.97
N CYS A 153 -15.52 21.15 6.30
CA CYS A 153 -15.60 22.29 7.21
C CYS A 153 -14.47 23.32 6.94
N GLN A 154 -13.26 22.86 6.65
CA GLN A 154 -12.15 23.74 6.30
C GLN A 154 -12.39 24.45 4.95
N ALA A 155 -12.94 23.77 3.96
CA ALA A 155 -13.32 24.37 2.69
C ALA A 155 -14.40 25.45 2.89
N ALA A 156 -15.46 25.12 3.63
CA ALA A 156 -16.53 26.06 3.96
C ALA A 156 -16.01 27.32 4.66
N LYS A 157 -15.14 27.13 5.69
CA LYS A 157 -14.51 28.23 6.42
C LYS A 157 -13.70 29.19 5.54
N ARG A 158 -13.13 28.67 4.44
CA ARG A 158 -12.28 29.43 3.51
C ARG A 158 -12.99 29.90 2.26
N GLY A 159 -14.28 29.60 2.11
CA GLY A 159 -15.06 29.93 0.91
C GLY A 159 -14.62 29.15 -0.34
N ILE A 160 -14.09 27.92 -0.15
CA ILE A 160 -13.64 27.07 -1.27
C ILE A 160 -14.82 26.26 -1.78
N ALA A 161 -15.21 26.43 -3.04
CA ALA A 161 -16.23 25.63 -3.69
C ALA A 161 -15.72 24.22 -3.98
N LEU A 162 -16.50 23.20 -3.60
CA LEU A 162 -16.15 21.80 -3.80
C LEU A 162 -16.95 21.11 -4.93
N GLU A 163 -17.78 21.84 -5.64
CA GLU A 163 -18.56 21.29 -6.74
C GLU A 163 -17.65 20.70 -7.83
N GLY A 164 -17.90 19.43 -8.20
CA GLY A 164 -17.10 18.69 -9.17
C GLY A 164 -15.70 18.30 -8.70
N ALA A 165 -15.40 18.43 -7.40
CA ALA A 165 -14.15 17.97 -6.83
C ALA A 165 -14.18 16.46 -6.55
N THR A 166 -13.01 15.82 -6.55
CA THR A 166 -12.79 14.42 -6.15
C THR A 166 -12.20 14.38 -4.75
N LEU A 167 -12.70 13.48 -3.91
CA LEU A 167 -12.19 13.25 -2.56
C LEU A 167 -11.40 11.93 -2.53
N TYR A 168 -10.19 11.99 -2.04
CA TYR A 168 -9.32 10.83 -1.81
C TYR A 168 -9.19 10.57 -0.32
N CYS A 169 -9.54 9.35 0.11
CA CYS A 169 -9.34 8.89 1.47
C CYS A 169 -9.25 7.37 1.54
N ARG A 170 -8.63 6.81 2.59
CA ARG A 170 -8.45 5.34 2.73
C ARG A 170 -9.66 4.63 3.32
N MET A 171 -10.50 5.34 4.03
CA MET A 171 -11.66 4.77 4.71
C MET A 171 -12.90 5.38 4.08
N THR A 172 -13.84 4.53 3.69
CA THR A 172 -15.20 5.00 3.36
C THR A 172 -15.86 5.52 4.63
N PRO A 173 -16.42 6.72 4.60
CA PRO A 173 -17.12 7.29 5.74
C PRO A 173 -18.37 6.49 6.12
#